data_e755c213fb7bda0f14274b43991f9c0e
#
_entry.id   e755c213fb7bda0f14274b43991f9c0e
#
_cell.length_a   1.000
_cell.length_b   1.000
_cell.length_c   1.000
_cell.angle_alpha   90.00
_cell.angle_beta   90.00
_cell.angle_gamma   90.00
#
_symmetry.space_group_name_H-M   'P 1'
#
loop_
_entity.id
_entity.type
_entity.pdbx_description
1 polymer ?
#
loop_
_entity_poly.entity_id
_entity_poly.type
_entity_poly.pdbx_seq_one_letter_code
_entity_poly.pdbx_strand_id
1 'polypeptide(L)'
;MQIKHIFALFTLVLCPYSYAGNPWKLSLTDPKEKVTLTIDLHEESIEVPGMEMFGPMNGYLGGNIYGVWAVTSFKIKKDKATLRLSNDLGSETQEAELTQTSDSTYTLKLLGSTVVKRAEGRKLVKITSTLKMIRNRD
;
A
#
# COMPACT_ATOMS: atom_id res chain seq x y z
N MET A 1 13.48 -22.11 43.06
CA MET A 1 13.17 -21.83 42.61
C MET A 1 12.88 -21.24 42.09
N GLN A 2 12.93 -20.97 41.52
CA GLN A 2 12.67 -20.50 40.98
C GLN A 2 12.38 -20.22 40.09
N ILE A 3 12.58 -20.11 39.70
CA ILE A 3 12.41 -19.86 38.81
C ILE A 3 11.68 -19.48 38.32
N LYS A 4 11.41 -19.38 38.17
CA LYS A 4 10.64 -19.02 37.61
C LYS A 4 10.49 -18.00 37.30
N HIS A 5 10.91 -17.40 37.16
CA HIS A 5 10.75 -16.36 36.77
C HIS A 5 11.12 -16.10 35.80
N ILE A 6 11.65 -16.49 35.48
CA ILE A 6 12.02 -16.30 34.52
C ILE A 6 11.25 -16.21 33.67
N PHE A 7 10.73 -16.41 33.42
CA PHE A 7 9.95 -16.25 32.46
C PHE A 7 9.49 -15.23 32.24
N ALA A 8 9.64 -14.91 32.46
CA ALA A 8 9.06 -13.95 32.32
C ALA A 8 9.70 -13.21 31.58
N LEU A 9 10.39 -13.24 31.27
CA LEU A 9 11.02 -12.56 30.51
C LEU A 9 10.79 -12.69 29.33
N PHE A 10 10.61 -13.21 28.91
CA PHE A 10 10.42 -13.29 27.69
C PHE A 10 9.59 -12.68 27.18
N THR A 11 9.29 -12.58 27.13
CA THR A 11 8.35 -12.10 26.72
C THR A 11 8.52 -10.90 26.42
N LEU A 12 9.14 -10.27 26.60
CA LEU A 12 9.26 -9.12 26.34
C LEU A 12 9.69 -8.95 25.21
N VAL A 13 10.08 -9.54 24.72
CA VAL A 13 10.55 -9.45 23.67
C VAL A 13 9.71 -9.19 22.82
N LEU A 14 9.00 -9.44 22.68
CA LEU A 14 8.16 -9.26 21.85
C LEU A 14 7.92 -8.11 21.61
N CYS A 15 8.08 -7.53 22.04
CA CYS A 15 7.69 -6.42 21.91
C CYS A 15 8.17 -5.73 20.94
N PRO A 16 8.90 -6.09 20.51
CA PRO A 16 9.40 -5.37 19.63
C PRO A 16 8.57 -4.94 18.64
N TYR A 17 8.09 -5.41 18.13
CA TYR A 17 7.35 -5.09 17.23
C TYR A 17 6.64 -4.15 17.42
N SER A 18 6.79 -3.94 17.97
CA SER A 18 6.13 -2.99 18.26
C SER A 18 6.58 -1.94 17.52
N TYR A 19 6.69 -1.96 16.35
CA TYR A 19 6.95 -1.00 15.72
C TYR A 19 6.06 -0.08 15.89
N ALA A 20 6.46 0.90 16.11
CA ALA A 20 5.70 1.90 16.26
C ALA A 20 4.87 2.15 15.19
N GLY A 21 3.86 2.63 15.40
CA GLY A 21 3.02 3.08 14.43
C GLY A 21 2.31 1.99 13.74
N ASN A 22 1.69 2.39 12.71
CA ASN A 22 0.80 1.56 12.03
C ASN A 22 1.40 1.29 10.67
N PRO A 23 1.86 0.07 10.41
CA PRO A 23 2.56 -0.21 9.17
C PRO A 23 1.68 -0.10 7.93
N TRP A 24 0.36 -0.04 8.13
CA TRP A 24 -0.55 0.01 7.01
C TRP A 24 -1.31 1.34 6.92
N LYS A 25 -0.79 2.37 7.56
CA LYS A 25 -1.30 3.73 7.43
C LYS A 25 -0.12 4.60 7.05
N LEU A 26 0.02 4.88 5.74
CA LEU A 26 1.19 5.57 5.26
C LEU A 26 1.05 6.01 3.82
N SER A 27 1.99 6.80 3.40
CA SER A 27 2.08 7.24 2.02
C SER A 27 3.44 6.82 1.48
N LEU A 28 3.44 6.24 0.30
CA LEU A 28 4.64 5.70 -0.32
C LEU A 28 4.81 6.29 -1.71
N THR A 29 6.06 6.39 -2.16
CA THR A 29 6.35 6.86 -3.51
C THR A 29 7.47 6.02 -4.11
N ASP A 30 7.31 5.66 -5.38
CA ASP A 30 8.41 5.11 -6.17
C ASP A 30 9.08 6.31 -6.83
N PRO A 31 10.28 6.70 -6.41
CA PRO A 31 10.91 7.92 -6.93
C PRO A 31 11.30 7.81 -8.40
N LYS A 32 11.47 6.60 -8.89
CA LYS A 32 11.85 6.40 -10.28
C LYS A 32 10.63 6.51 -11.19
N GLU A 33 9.56 5.81 -10.83
CA GLU A 33 8.34 5.79 -11.63
C GLU A 33 7.39 6.94 -11.28
N LYS A 34 7.62 7.58 -10.15
CA LYS A 34 6.79 8.69 -9.66
C LYS A 34 5.34 8.27 -9.44
N VAL A 35 5.17 7.07 -8.96
CA VAL A 35 3.86 6.53 -8.60
C VAL A 35 3.73 6.58 -7.08
N THR A 36 2.56 6.97 -6.60
CA THR A 36 2.33 7.09 -5.17
C THR A 36 1.21 6.18 -4.73
N LEU A 37 1.32 5.67 -3.51
CA LEU A 37 0.28 4.87 -2.90
C LEU A 37 0.00 5.45 -1.52
N THR A 38 -1.22 5.90 -1.28
CA THR A 38 -1.63 6.43 0.02
C THR A 38 -2.65 5.46 0.57
N ILE A 39 -2.40 4.91 1.75
CA ILE A 39 -3.29 3.92 2.32
C ILE A 39 -3.51 4.13 3.82
N ASP A 40 -4.67 3.70 4.28
CA ASP A 40 -4.97 3.50 5.68
C ASP A 40 -5.85 2.25 5.71
N LEU A 41 -5.23 1.11 5.97
CA LEU A 41 -5.96 -0.15 5.95
C LEU A 41 -6.65 -0.45 7.28
N HIS A 42 -6.54 0.46 8.25
CA HIS A 42 -7.22 0.29 9.53
C HIS A 42 -8.54 1.04 9.55
N GLU A 43 -8.65 2.11 8.77
CA GLU A 43 -9.86 2.90 8.73
C GLU A 43 -10.07 3.44 7.33
N GLU A 44 -11.31 3.65 6.96
CA GLU A 44 -11.62 4.28 5.70
C GLU A 44 -11.50 5.78 5.90
N SER A 45 -10.29 6.29 5.91
CA SER A 45 -10.00 7.68 6.22
C SER A 45 -9.40 8.48 5.07
N ILE A 46 -9.17 7.85 3.93
CA ILE A 46 -8.49 8.50 2.80
C ILE A 46 -9.50 8.98 1.78
N GLU A 47 -9.46 10.29 1.54
CA GLU A 47 -10.31 10.85 0.51
C GLU A 47 -9.62 10.65 -0.84
N VAL A 48 -10.27 9.98 -1.76
CA VAL A 48 -9.67 9.64 -3.05
C VAL A 48 -10.00 10.72 -4.05
N PRO A 49 -8.98 11.37 -4.64
CA PRO A 49 -9.22 12.45 -5.60
C PRO A 49 -10.10 11.97 -6.76
N GLY A 50 -11.13 12.75 -7.05
CA GLY A 50 -12.05 12.42 -8.14
C GLY A 50 -13.13 11.42 -7.74
N MET A 51 -13.06 10.88 -6.54
CA MET A 51 -14.02 9.90 -6.05
C MET A 51 -14.64 10.32 -4.72
N GLU A 52 -14.64 11.62 -4.45
CA GLU A 52 -15.12 12.15 -3.18
C GLU A 52 -16.57 11.78 -2.88
N MET A 53 -17.34 11.56 -3.92
CA MET A 53 -18.75 11.20 -3.75
C MET A 53 -18.93 9.86 -3.05
N PHE A 54 -17.91 9.02 -3.04
CA PHE A 54 -18.00 7.73 -2.38
C PHE A 54 -17.56 7.80 -0.92
N GLY A 55 -17.14 8.98 -0.46
CA GLY A 55 -16.66 9.15 0.91
C GLY A 55 -15.25 8.62 1.07
N PRO A 56 -14.73 8.64 2.30
CA PRO A 56 -13.38 8.16 2.54
C PRO A 56 -13.26 6.67 2.28
N MET A 57 -12.10 6.26 1.79
CA MET A 57 -11.80 4.87 1.44
C MET A 57 -10.50 4.45 2.11
N ASN A 58 -10.03 3.25 1.80
CA ASN A 58 -8.80 2.75 2.41
C ASN A 58 -7.53 3.24 1.71
N GLY A 59 -7.66 3.88 0.57
CA GLY A 59 -6.51 4.45 -0.09
C GLY A 59 -6.60 4.46 -1.60
N TYR A 60 -5.51 4.87 -2.22
CA TYR A 60 -5.48 4.91 -3.68
C TYR A 60 -4.05 4.93 -4.22
N LEU A 61 -3.93 4.50 -5.45
CA LEU A 61 -2.71 4.57 -6.21
C LEU A 61 -2.86 5.74 -7.19
N GLY A 62 -1.87 6.60 -7.25
CA GLY A 62 -1.89 7.78 -8.12
C GLY A 62 -0.51 8.16 -8.58
N GLY A 63 -0.35 9.43 -8.96
CA GLY A 63 0.93 9.93 -9.42
C GLY A 63 1.02 9.84 -10.93
N ASN A 64 2.17 9.42 -11.42
CA ASN A 64 2.40 9.36 -12.87
C ASN A 64 1.75 8.13 -13.48
N ILE A 65 0.44 8.04 -13.35
CA ILE A 65 -0.36 7.01 -13.98
C ILE A 65 -1.61 7.65 -14.54
N TYR A 66 -2.26 6.97 -15.46
CA TYR A 66 -3.48 7.47 -16.04
C TYR A 66 -4.64 7.12 -15.11
N GLY A 67 -5.32 8.15 -14.61
CA GLY A 67 -6.44 7.96 -13.68
C GLY A 67 -5.98 7.72 -12.25
N VAL A 68 -6.94 7.42 -11.41
CA VAL A 68 -6.73 7.16 -9.99
C VAL A 68 -7.32 5.79 -9.71
N TRP A 69 -6.59 4.99 -8.94
CA TRP A 69 -7.01 3.63 -8.62
C TRP A 69 -7.25 3.49 -7.12
N ALA A 70 -8.50 3.37 -6.74
CA ALA A 70 -8.89 3.29 -5.34
C ALA A 70 -8.77 1.87 -4.81
N VAL A 71 -8.41 1.74 -3.54
CA VAL A 71 -8.38 0.45 -2.86
C VAL A 71 -9.82 0.09 -2.49
N THR A 72 -10.37 -0.93 -3.13
CA THR A 72 -11.75 -1.35 -2.90
C THR A 72 -11.84 -2.51 -1.93
N SER A 73 -10.79 -3.30 -1.78
CA SER A 73 -10.72 -4.32 -0.75
C SER A 73 -9.27 -4.68 -0.51
N PHE A 74 -9.01 -5.33 0.62
CA PHE A 74 -7.65 -5.70 0.95
C PHE A 74 -7.65 -6.87 1.93
N LYS A 75 -6.48 -7.50 2.05
CA LYS A 75 -6.29 -8.58 3.01
C LYS A 75 -4.86 -8.48 3.53
N ILE A 76 -4.69 -8.44 4.84
CA ILE A 76 -3.38 -8.32 5.46
C ILE A 76 -2.95 -9.68 5.99
N LYS A 77 -1.71 -10.05 5.72
CA LYS A 77 -1.15 -11.29 6.24
C LYS A 77 0.30 -11.05 6.55
N LYS A 78 0.62 -10.90 7.83
CA LYS A 78 1.99 -10.63 8.31
C LYS A 78 2.52 -9.32 7.72
N ASP A 79 3.58 -9.39 6.95
CA ASP A 79 4.21 -8.22 6.37
C ASP A 79 3.70 -7.90 4.95
N LYS A 80 2.61 -8.54 4.55
CA LYS A 80 2.04 -8.34 3.23
C LYS A 80 0.61 -7.90 3.28
N ALA A 81 0.22 -7.09 2.34
CA ALA A 81 -1.18 -6.73 2.15
C ALA A 81 -1.50 -6.95 0.67
N THR A 82 -2.56 -7.68 0.41
CA THR A 82 -3.05 -7.83 -0.96
C THR A 82 -4.14 -6.81 -1.15
N LEU A 83 -4.01 -5.99 -2.18
CA LEU A 83 -4.93 -4.90 -2.44
C LEU A 83 -5.68 -5.17 -3.74
N ARG A 84 -6.94 -4.81 -3.76
CA ARG A 84 -7.71 -4.79 -4.98
C ARG A 84 -7.97 -3.34 -5.32
N LEU A 85 -7.55 -2.93 -6.49
CA LEU A 85 -7.65 -1.55 -6.93
C LEU A 85 -8.64 -1.46 -8.08
N SER A 86 -9.44 -0.41 -8.08
CA SER A 86 -10.35 -0.13 -9.18
C SER A 86 -10.12 1.28 -9.67
N ASN A 87 -10.14 1.46 -10.99
CA ASN A 87 -9.89 2.79 -11.53
C ASN A 87 -11.10 3.69 -11.32
N ASP A 88 -10.90 4.99 -11.51
CA ASP A 88 -11.93 5.97 -11.25
C ASP A 88 -13.09 5.90 -12.24
N LEU A 89 -12.93 5.19 -13.33
CA LEU A 89 -14.02 4.95 -14.26
C LEU A 89 -14.81 3.70 -13.87
N GLY A 90 -14.28 2.92 -12.92
CA GLY A 90 -14.96 1.71 -12.46
C GLY A 90 -14.98 0.56 -13.45
N SER A 91 -14.21 0.67 -14.52
CA SER A 91 -14.25 -0.34 -15.57
C SER A 91 -13.15 -1.40 -15.46
N GLU A 92 -12.12 -1.14 -14.68
CA GLU A 92 -11.00 -2.08 -14.58
C GLU A 92 -10.57 -2.25 -13.15
N THR A 93 -10.04 -3.42 -12.84
CA THR A 93 -9.49 -3.71 -11.52
C THR A 93 -8.07 -4.24 -11.68
N GLN A 94 -7.26 -4.00 -10.66
CA GLN A 94 -5.89 -4.46 -10.62
C GLN A 94 -5.62 -5.05 -9.24
N GLU A 95 -5.12 -6.27 -9.20
CA GLU A 95 -4.68 -6.86 -7.93
C GLU A 95 -3.22 -6.47 -7.70
N ALA A 96 -2.87 -6.24 -6.46
CA ALA A 96 -1.51 -5.86 -6.12
C ALA A 96 -1.13 -6.42 -4.76
N GLU A 97 0.15 -6.69 -4.57
CA GLU A 97 0.65 -7.18 -3.31
C GLU A 97 1.67 -6.19 -2.80
N LEU A 98 1.44 -5.67 -1.60
CA LEU A 98 2.34 -4.72 -0.96
C LEU A 98 3.08 -5.45 0.15
N THR A 99 4.40 -5.48 0.06
CA THR A 99 5.24 -6.17 1.04
C THR A 99 6.17 -5.16 1.70
N GLN A 100 6.20 -5.14 3.02
CA GLN A 100 7.13 -4.30 3.73
C GLN A 100 8.51 -4.95 3.72
N THR A 101 9.52 -4.25 3.24
CA THR A 101 10.88 -4.76 3.15
C THR A 101 11.80 -4.14 4.19
N SER A 102 11.43 -2.99 4.74
CA SER A 102 12.16 -2.37 5.86
C SER A 102 11.21 -1.36 6.50
N ASP A 103 11.70 -0.62 7.50
CA ASP A 103 10.88 0.38 8.17
C ASP A 103 10.39 1.44 7.21
N SER A 104 11.14 1.72 6.17
CA SER A 104 10.81 2.81 5.27
C SER A 104 10.63 2.38 3.82
N THR A 105 10.78 1.09 3.52
CA THR A 105 10.66 0.63 2.13
C THR A 105 9.66 -0.49 1.99
N TYR A 106 8.99 -0.49 0.85
CA TYR A 106 7.98 -1.47 0.50
C TYR A 106 8.14 -1.85 -0.96
N THR A 107 7.67 -3.01 -1.33
CA THR A 107 7.58 -3.41 -2.73
C THR A 107 6.12 -3.58 -3.07
N LEU A 108 5.67 -2.91 -4.11
CA LEU A 108 4.30 -3.07 -4.62
C LEU A 108 4.40 -3.85 -5.93
N LYS A 109 3.80 -5.04 -5.95
CA LYS A 109 3.85 -5.87 -7.11
C LYS A 109 2.46 -6.00 -7.69
N LEU A 110 2.28 -5.58 -8.91
CA LEU A 110 1.00 -5.71 -9.61
C LEU A 110 0.86 -7.15 -10.09
N LEU A 111 -0.22 -7.79 -9.71
CA LEU A 111 -0.41 -9.22 -9.96
C LEU A 111 -1.21 -9.45 -11.23
N GLY A 112 -0.94 -10.56 -11.88
CA GLY A 112 -1.60 -10.90 -13.11
C GLY A 112 -1.18 -9.94 -14.23
N SER A 113 -2.08 -9.66 -15.14
CA SER A 113 -1.81 -8.69 -16.19
C SER A 113 -1.82 -7.30 -15.59
N THR A 114 -0.85 -6.48 -15.95
CA THR A 114 -0.82 -5.09 -15.52
C THR A 114 -1.79 -4.30 -16.39
N VAL A 115 -2.78 -3.69 -15.77
CA VAL A 115 -3.74 -2.86 -16.50
C VAL A 115 -3.58 -1.39 -16.16
N VAL A 116 -2.75 -1.07 -15.17
CA VAL A 116 -2.45 0.32 -14.83
C VAL A 116 -1.49 0.87 -15.89
N LYS A 117 -1.80 2.04 -16.41
CA LYS A 117 -1.04 2.64 -17.50
C LYS A 117 -0.66 4.07 -17.19
N ARG A 118 0.26 4.61 -17.94
CA ARG A 118 0.57 6.04 -17.89
C ARG A 118 0.58 6.58 -19.30
N ALA A 119 0.39 7.86 -19.42
CA ALA A 119 0.42 8.50 -20.73
C ALA A 119 1.86 8.79 -21.13
N GLU A 120 2.23 8.39 -22.34
CA GLU A 120 3.50 8.75 -22.94
C GLU A 120 3.18 9.36 -24.27
N GLY A 121 3.15 10.69 -24.31
CA GLY A 121 2.68 11.38 -25.50
C GLY A 121 1.20 11.12 -25.70
N ARG A 122 0.85 10.54 -26.82
CA ARG A 122 -0.55 10.24 -27.13
C ARG A 122 -0.90 8.79 -26.87
N LYS A 123 0.03 8.03 -26.30
CA LYS A 123 -0.21 6.61 -26.06
C LYS A 123 -0.34 6.34 -24.58
N LEU A 124 -1.07 5.30 -24.24
CA LEU A 124 -1.11 4.78 -22.89
C LEU A 124 -0.27 3.52 -22.87
N VAL A 125 0.72 3.50 -21.99
CA VAL A 125 1.60 2.33 -21.87
C VAL A 125 1.50 1.75 -20.48
N LYS A 126 1.62 0.43 -20.39
CA LYS A 126 1.57 -0.24 -19.10
C LYS A 126 2.77 0.16 -18.27
N ILE A 127 2.55 0.37 -16.97
CA ILE A 127 3.67 0.66 -16.08
C ILE A 127 4.36 -0.65 -15.70
N THR A 128 5.52 -0.53 -15.05
CA THR A 128 6.22 -1.71 -14.59
C THR A 128 5.37 -2.45 -13.56
N SER A 129 5.48 -3.78 -13.53
CA SER A 129 4.69 -4.56 -12.59
C SER A 129 5.26 -4.57 -11.18
N THR A 130 6.47 -4.10 -10.99
CA THR A 130 7.09 -4.06 -9.65
C THR A 130 7.56 -2.65 -9.36
N LEU A 131 7.05 -2.10 -8.27
CA LEU A 131 7.39 -0.75 -7.85
C LEU A 131 8.10 -0.81 -6.51
N LYS A 132 9.23 -0.12 -6.41
CA LYS A 132 9.99 -0.05 -5.18
C LYS A 132 9.62 1.25 -4.50
N MET A 133 8.86 1.13 -3.43
CA MET A 133 8.23 2.26 -2.78
C MET A 133 8.99 2.68 -1.54
N ILE A 134 9.05 3.98 -1.31
CA ILE A 134 9.70 4.54 -0.14
C ILE A 134 8.66 5.33 0.64
N ARG A 135 8.69 5.17 1.96
CA ARG A 135 7.75 5.89 2.82
C ARG A 135 8.04 7.39 2.75
N ASN A 136 6.99 8.15 2.48
CA ASN A 136 7.12 9.59 2.45
C ASN A 136 7.26 10.12 3.87
N ARG A 137 8.00 11.20 4.01
CA ARG A 137 8.08 11.85 5.31
C ARG A 137 6.90 12.77 5.46
N ASP A 138 6.46 12.91 6.68
CA ASP A 138 5.37 13.83 6.95
C ASP A 138 5.86 15.26 7.03
#